data_030708c5fc8e2bb7b5140d268d89ac2b
#
_entry.id   030708c5fc8e2bb7b5140d268d89ac2b
#
_cell.length_a   1.000
_cell.length_b   1.000
_cell.length_c   1.000
_cell.angle_alpha   90.00
_cell.angle_beta   90.00
_cell.angle_gamma   90.00
#
_symmetry.space_group_name_H-M   'P 1'
#
loop_
_entity.id
_entity.type
_entity.pdbx_description
1 polymer ?
#
loop_
_entity_poly.entity_id
_entity_poly.type
_entity_poly.pdbx_seq_one_letter_code
_entity_poly.pdbx_strand_id
1 'polypeptide(L)'
;MKVLPFKIPKPEKEALVYQEDHEIVFYDKLHQHEEIQISYIMEGSGSLILGDSINEYQPHDILIIGENIPHVFRSDAEAHPNSIMYTLFFTKKSFGKEFFNLTDLSGIQKFFDESEYGMKIKADEKKFHLFNNLKRQSKIERVATLLLLLNELTHAERQPLSSFVYQKKYTEDEGKRMNDVFQYAMDNFQENISLDDIADIAFMSKNAFCRYFKKRTNKTFFQFLIEIRIEHACKLLYKDHDLSISAISELCGFQNIANFNRKFKELKGITPTQYRQQTD
;
A
#
# COMPACT_ATOMS: atom_id res chain seq x y z
N MET A 1 16.42 16.37 -11.90
CA MET A 1 16.40 15.04 -11.28
C MET A 1 15.57 14.13 -12.18
N LYS A 2 16.15 13.10 -12.77
CA LYS A 2 15.40 12.19 -13.65
C LYS A 2 14.37 11.46 -12.77
N VAL A 3 13.09 11.63 -13.05
CA VAL A 3 12.04 10.79 -12.50
C VAL A 3 12.37 9.38 -12.97
N LEU A 4 12.67 8.48 -12.02
CA LEU A 4 12.92 7.09 -12.34
C LEU A 4 11.64 6.53 -12.98
N PRO A 5 11.73 5.83 -14.12
CA PRO A 5 10.58 5.16 -14.68
C PRO A 5 10.04 4.17 -13.65
N PHE A 6 8.73 3.90 -13.69
CA PHE A 6 8.01 2.93 -12.90
C PHE A 6 8.55 1.49 -13.10
N LYS A 7 9.85 1.28 -12.90
CA LYS A 7 10.50 -0.03 -13.00
C LYS A 7 11.47 -0.16 -11.85
N ILE A 8 11.32 -1.26 -11.12
CA ILE A 8 12.35 -1.70 -10.18
C ILE A 8 13.63 -1.93 -10.98
N PRO A 9 14.80 -1.41 -10.53
CA PRO A 9 16.07 -1.74 -11.14
C PRO A 9 16.33 -3.25 -10.96
N LYS A 10 15.92 -4.04 -11.94
CA LYS A 10 16.09 -5.49 -11.92
C LYS A 10 17.26 -5.84 -12.83
N PRO A 11 18.26 -6.61 -12.37
CA PRO A 11 19.25 -7.20 -13.24
C PRO A 11 18.55 -8.03 -14.32
N GLU A 12 18.84 -7.79 -15.59
CA GLU A 12 18.11 -8.36 -16.75
C GLU A 12 17.98 -9.90 -16.77
N LYS A 13 18.75 -10.60 -15.93
CA LYS A 13 18.81 -12.07 -15.90
C LYS A 13 18.31 -12.70 -14.58
N GLU A 14 17.80 -11.92 -13.64
CA GLU A 14 17.33 -12.47 -12.37
C GLU A 14 15.84 -12.82 -12.41
N ALA A 15 15.53 -14.09 -12.17
CA ALA A 15 14.15 -14.57 -12.08
C ALA A 15 13.46 -14.16 -10.77
N LEU A 16 14.25 -14.12 -9.68
CA LEU A 16 13.84 -13.74 -8.33
C LEU A 16 14.81 -12.69 -7.81
N VAL A 17 14.30 -11.53 -7.43
CA VAL A 17 15.08 -10.47 -6.78
C VAL A 17 14.75 -10.45 -5.30
N TYR A 18 15.78 -10.47 -4.46
CA TYR A 18 15.69 -10.17 -3.04
C TYR A 18 16.30 -8.80 -2.78
N GLN A 19 15.56 -7.97 -2.05
CA GLN A 19 15.95 -6.61 -1.69
C GLN A 19 15.78 -6.41 -0.19
N GLU A 20 16.73 -5.72 0.44
CA GLU A 20 16.61 -5.18 1.78
C GLU A 20 16.57 -3.66 1.70
N ASP A 21 15.54 -3.07 2.24
CA ASP A 21 15.44 -1.62 2.40
C ASP A 21 15.72 -1.28 3.87
N HIS A 22 16.69 -0.41 4.09
CA HIS A 22 17.09 0.14 5.39
C HIS A 22 17.10 1.65 5.26
N GLU A 23 15.95 2.27 5.47
CA GLU A 23 15.71 3.68 5.17
C GLU A 23 15.04 4.38 6.37
N ILE A 24 15.02 5.70 6.38
CA ILE A 24 14.18 6.47 7.31
C ILE A 24 12.72 6.35 6.87
N VAL A 25 12.48 6.48 5.56
CA VAL A 25 11.16 6.32 4.94
C VAL A 25 11.30 5.40 3.72
N PHE A 26 10.37 4.49 3.52
CA PHE A 26 10.32 3.67 2.30
C PHE A 26 10.07 4.56 1.07
N TYR A 27 10.32 4.00 -0.13
CA TYR A 27 10.13 4.73 -1.39
C TYR A 27 8.73 5.37 -1.46
N ASP A 28 8.70 6.70 -1.45
CA ASP A 28 7.51 7.53 -1.23
C ASP A 28 6.89 8.10 -2.52
N LYS A 29 7.25 7.55 -3.68
CA LYS A 29 6.66 7.93 -4.97
C LYS A 29 5.69 6.85 -5.43
N LEU A 30 4.53 7.29 -5.95
CA LEU A 30 3.58 6.39 -6.57
C LEU A 30 4.25 5.67 -7.75
N HIS A 31 4.22 4.35 -7.73
CA HIS A 31 4.80 3.52 -8.78
C HIS A 31 4.00 2.23 -8.99
N GLN A 32 4.32 1.54 -10.06
CA GLN A 32 3.83 0.21 -10.37
C GLN A 32 4.92 -0.56 -11.10
N HIS A 33 4.89 -1.88 -11.02
CA HIS A 33 5.83 -2.76 -11.70
C HIS A 33 5.16 -4.08 -12.10
N GLU A 34 5.78 -4.83 -13.00
CA GLU A 34 5.24 -6.11 -13.48
C GLU A 34 5.40 -7.25 -12.48
N GLU A 35 6.31 -7.09 -11.54
CA GLU A 35 6.59 -8.10 -10.54
C GLU A 35 5.49 -8.13 -9.47
N ILE A 36 5.21 -9.33 -8.96
CA ILE A 36 4.57 -9.50 -7.67
C ILE A 36 5.63 -9.19 -6.61
N GLN A 37 5.27 -8.34 -5.67
CA GLN A 37 6.09 -7.95 -4.53
C GLN A 37 5.56 -8.64 -3.28
N ILE A 38 6.43 -9.34 -2.56
CA ILE A 38 6.12 -9.90 -1.23
C ILE A 38 7.09 -9.27 -0.24
N SER A 39 6.59 -8.37 0.59
CA SER A 39 7.38 -7.59 1.54
C SER A 39 7.04 -7.94 2.97
N TYR A 40 8.06 -8.22 3.77
CA TYR A 40 7.96 -8.36 5.22
C TYR A 40 8.45 -7.08 5.90
N ILE A 41 7.61 -6.46 6.70
CA ILE A 41 7.98 -5.28 7.49
C ILE A 41 8.71 -5.73 8.75
N MET A 42 10.02 -5.49 8.80
CA MET A 42 10.86 -5.80 9.97
C MET A 42 10.74 -4.71 11.02
N GLU A 43 10.80 -3.45 10.59
CA GLU A 43 10.75 -2.26 11.43
C GLU A 43 10.04 -1.13 10.68
N GLY A 44 9.39 -0.23 11.42
CA GLY A 44 8.66 0.90 10.85
C GLY A 44 7.17 0.64 10.69
N SER A 45 6.42 1.72 10.66
CA SER A 45 4.96 1.72 10.43
C SER A 45 4.58 2.86 9.50
N GLY A 46 3.35 2.82 9.00
CA GLY A 46 2.86 3.87 8.13
C GLY A 46 1.62 3.46 7.36
N SER A 47 1.37 4.16 6.26
CA SER A 47 0.25 3.86 5.37
C SER A 47 0.78 3.38 4.01
N LEU A 48 0.12 2.37 3.45
CA LEU A 48 0.29 1.91 2.08
C LEU A 48 -0.96 2.31 1.29
N ILE A 49 -0.79 3.24 0.35
CA ILE A 49 -1.82 3.49 -0.66
C ILE A 49 -1.61 2.43 -1.72
N LEU A 50 -2.60 1.58 -1.92
CA LEU A 50 -2.56 0.52 -2.91
C LEU A 50 -3.86 0.57 -3.72
N GLY A 51 -3.70 0.88 -4.99
CA GLY A 51 -4.84 0.98 -5.89
C GLY A 51 -5.86 2.02 -5.44
N ASP A 52 -7.00 1.56 -4.98
CA ASP A 52 -8.12 2.40 -4.54
C ASP A 52 -8.23 2.54 -3.02
N SER A 53 -7.30 2.03 -2.25
CA SER A 53 -7.42 1.95 -0.80
C SER A 53 -6.18 2.45 -0.06
N ILE A 54 -6.40 2.96 1.14
CA ILE A 54 -5.35 3.33 2.08
C ILE A 54 -5.34 2.28 3.18
N ASN A 55 -4.20 1.67 3.40
CA ASN A 55 -4.03 0.58 4.35
C ASN A 55 -2.89 0.91 5.30
N GLU A 56 -3.05 0.62 6.58
CA GLU A 56 -1.94 0.74 7.52
C GLU A 56 -1.06 -0.50 7.51
N TYR A 57 0.24 -0.29 7.73
CA TYR A 57 1.20 -1.36 7.95
C TYR A 57 2.02 -1.10 9.21
N GLN A 58 2.51 -2.18 9.82
CA GLN A 58 3.30 -2.16 11.03
C GLN A 58 4.28 -3.35 11.05
N PRO A 59 5.23 -3.42 11.98
CA PRO A 59 6.12 -4.55 12.10
C PRO A 59 5.37 -5.88 12.13
N HIS A 60 5.96 -6.88 11.49
CA HIS A 60 5.42 -8.23 11.29
C HIS A 60 4.24 -8.33 10.33
N ASP A 61 3.90 -7.27 9.58
CA ASP A 61 3.01 -7.40 8.44
C ASP A 61 3.77 -7.92 7.22
N ILE A 62 3.14 -8.83 6.49
CA ILE A 62 3.53 -9.23 5.14
C ILE A 62 2.57 -8.56 4.18
N LEU A 63 3.11 -7.75 3.28
CA LEU A 63 2.37 -7.02 2.26
C LEU A 63 2.64 -7.67 0.90
N ILE A 64 1.59 -8.10 0.23
CA ILE A 64 1.68 -8.68 -1.09
C ILE A 64 1.04 -7.71 -2.07
N ILE A 65 1.82 -7.25 -3.04
CA ILE A 65 1.41 -6.31 -4.08
C ILE A 65 1.46 -7.06 -5.40
N GLY A 66 0.32 -7.20 -6.05
CA GLY A 66 0.21 -7.92 -7.31
C GLY A 66 0.79 -7.16 -8.50
N GLU A 67 0.83 -7.82 -9.65
CA GLU A 67 1.35 -7.26 -10.90
C GLU A 67 0.62 -5.97 -11.28
N ASN A 68 1.39 -4.91 -11.57
CA ASN A 68 0.89 -3.62 -12.06
C ASN A 68 -0.12 -2.88 -11.15
N ILE A 69 -0.19 -3.18 -9.86
CA ILE A 69 -1.00 -2.40 -8.93
C ILE A 69 -0.24 -1.12 -8.57
N PRO A 70 -0.80 0.07 -8.82
CA PRO A 70 -0.19 1.32 -8.39
C PRO A 70 -0.13 1.39 -6.87
N HIS A 71 1.03 1.73 -6.31
CA HIS A 71 1.19 1.80 -4.87
C HIS A 71 2.25 2.80 -4.43
N VAL A 72 2.13 3.27 -3.19
CA VAL A 72 3.10 4.16 -2.55
C VAL A 72 3.09 3.93 -1.04
N PHE A 73 4.27 3.85 -0.45
CA PHE A 73 4.46 3.79 0.99
C PHE A 73 4.54 5.20 1.59
N ARG A 74 4.00 5.36 2.79
CA ARG A 74 4.09 6.57 3.60
C ARG A 74 4.48 6.16 5.01
N SER A 75 5.80 6.14 5.25
CA SER A 75 6.35 5.80 6.56
C SER A 75 6.07 6.88 7.58
N ASP A 76 5.79 6.49 8.80
CA ASP A 76 5.63 7.38 9.96
C ASP A 76 6.99 7.53 10.66
N ALA A 77 7.84 8.44 10.14
CA ALA A 77 9.18 8.67 10.67
C ALA A 77 9.19 9.27 12.09
N GLU A 78 8.07 9.83 12.54
CA GLU A 78 7.93 10.33 13.92
C GLU A 78 7.71 9.17 14.91
N ALA A 79 6.96 8.15 14.50
CA ALA A 79 6.73 6.97 15.33
C ALA A 79 7.93 6.02 15.31
N HIS A 80 8.60 5.89 14.16
CA HIS A 80 9.71 4.97 13.95
C HIS A 80 10.81 5.67 13.14
N PRO A 81 11.99 5.92 13.73
CA PRO A 81 13.10 6.59 13.04
C PRO A 81 13.73 5.75 11.93
N ASN A 82 13.45 4.45 11.91
CA ASN A 82 13.93 3.52 10.90
C ASN A 82 12.77 2.76 10.27
N SER A 83 12.92 2.45 8.99
CA SER A 83 12.02 1.60 8.24
C SER A 83 12.85 0.48 7.59
N ILE A 84 12.59 -0.79 7.96
CA ILE A 84 13.31 -1.96 7.44
C ILE A 84 12.30 -2.92 6.82
N MET A 85 12.55 -3.29 5.56
CA MET A 85 11.69 -4.18 4.80
C MET A 85 12.52 -5.19 4.00
N TYR A 86 12.11 -6.46 4.05
CA TYR A 86 12.68 -7.53 3.23
C TYR A 86 11.68 -7.92 2.15
N THR A 87 12.12 -7.81 0.90
CA THR A 87 11.21 -7.96 -0.25
C THR A 87 11.72 -9.00 -1.23
N LEU A 88 10.78 -9.81 -1.74
CA LEU A 88 10.96 -10.67 -2.90
C LEU A 88 10.14 -10.12 -4.07
N PHE A 89 10.78 -9.99 -5.24
CA PHE A 89 10.13 -9.61 -6.49
C PHE A 89 10.28 -10.72 -7.52
N PHE A 90 9.17 -11.12 -8.12
CA PHE A 90 9.13 -12.11 -9.21
C PHE A 90 7.86 -11.92 -10.04
N THR A 91 7.80 -12.52 -11.22
CA THR A 91 6.61 -12.56 -12.06
C THR A 91 6.09 -13.99 -12.19
N LYS A 92 4.84 -14.17 -12.58
CA LYS A 92 4.27 -15.50 -12.92
C LYS A 92 5.10 -16.24 -13.99
N LYS A 93 5.97 -15.53 -14.73
CA LYS A 93 6.80 -16.09 -15.81
C LYS A 93 8.30 -16.15 -15.47
N SER A 94 8.70 -15.75 -14.29
CA SER A 94 10.11 -15.63 -13.88
C SER A 94 10.91 -16.94 -14.03
N PHE A 95 10.28 -18.09 -13.84
CA PHE A 95 10.90 -19.42 -13.91
C PHE A 95 10.51 -20.18 -15.18
N GLY A 96 9.94 -19.48 -16.17
CA GLY A 96 9.36 -20.07 -17.39
C GLY A 96 7.84 -20.03 -17.36
N LYS A 97 7.24 -19.98 -18.55
CA LYS A 97 5.80 -19.72 -18.70
C LYS A 97 4.91 -20.76 -18.00
N GLU A 98 5.35 -22.01 -17.95
CA GLU A 98 4.57 -23.14 -17.44
C GLU A 98 4.97 -23.55 -16.02
N PHE A 99 5.98 -22.93 -15.42
CA PHE A 99 6.50 -23.35 -14.12
C PHE A 99 5.41 -23.37 -13.04
N PHE A 100 4.70 -22.26 -12.87
CA PHE A 100 3.64 -22.18 -11.87
C PHE A 100 2.32 -22.87 -12.29
N ASN A 101 2.24 -23.38 -13.52
CA ASN A 101 1.11 -24.19 -14.02
C ASN A 101 1.31 -25.70 -13.81
N LEU A 102 2.46 -26.13 -13.27
CA LEU A 102 2.68 -27.53 -12.92
C LEU A 102 1.62 -28.03 -11.94
N THR A 103 1.16 -29.25 -12.12
CA THR A 103 0.14 -29.88 -11.25
C THR A 103 0.57 -29.90 -9.79
N ASP A 104 1.87 -30.10 -9.54
CA ASP A 104 2.45 -30.10 -8.19
C ASP A 104 2.39 -28.73 -7.48
N LEU A 105 2.21 -27.66 -8.26
CA LEU A 105 2.07 -26.28 -7.77
C LEU A 105 0.63 -25.74 -7.84
N SER A 106 -0.34 -26.60 -8.17
CA SER A 106 -1.76 -26.19 -8.28
C SER A 106 -2.31 -25.56 -6.99
N GLY A 107 -1.77 -25.97 -5.83
CA GLY A 107 -2.16 -25.42 -4.53
C GLY A 107 -1.90 -23.93 -4.36
N ILE A 108 -0.95 -23.32 -5.10
CA ILE A 108 -0.63 -21.90 -4.99
C ILE A 108 -1.39 -20.99 -5.98
N GLN A 109 -2.24 -21.54 -6.85
CA GLN A 109 -3.00 -20.72 -7.82
C GLN A 109 -3.87 -19.68 -7.13
N LYS A 110 -4.48 -20.04 -6.01
CA LYS A 110 -5.28 -19.14 -5.19
C LYS A 110 -4.48 -17.90 -4.72
N PHE A 111 -3.19 -18.05 -4.41
CA PHE A 111 -2.32 -16.92 -4.08
C PHE A 111 -2.23 -15.92 -5.24
N PHE A 112 -2.06 -16.41 -6.47
CA PHE A 112 -1.97 -15.54 -7.64
C PHE A 112 -3.27 -14.80 -7.93
N ASP A 113 -4.42 -15.47 -7.83
CA ASP A 113 -5.72 -14.85 -8.05
C ASP A 113 -5.99 -13.73 -7.04
N GLU A 114 -5.69 -13.98 -5.77
CA GLU A 114 -5.92 -13.02 -4.69
C GLU A 114 -4.86 -11.91 -4.66
N SER A 115 -3.63 -12.16 -5.15
CA SER A 115 -2.61 -11.13 -5.26
C SER A 115 -3.03 -9.97 -6.17
N GLU A 116 -3.97 -10.17 -7.08
CA GLU A 116 -4.53 -9.12 -7.95
C GLU A 116 -5.26 -8.00 -7.17
N TYR A 117 -5.66 -8.27 -5.93
CA TYR A 117 -6.24 -7.27 -5.02
C TYR A 117 -5.22 -6.72 -4.02
N GLY A 118 -4.01 -7.27 -4.01
CA GLY A 118 -3.07 -7.09 -2.92
C GLY A 118 -3.58 -7.75 -1.63
N MET A 119 -2.67 -8.14 -0.77
CA MET A 119 -3.01 -8.81 0.48
C MET A 119 -2.12 -8.33 1.62
N LYS A 120 -2.69 -8.28 2.82
CA LYS A 120 -1.97 -8.15 4.08
C LYS A 120 -2.15 -9.40 4.92
N ILE A 121 -1.06 -9.92 5.45
CA ILE A 121 -1.01 -11.13 6.29
C ILE A 121 -0.17 -10.79 7.51
N LYS A 122 -0.61 -11.21 8.69
CA LYS A 122 0.24 -11.19 9.88
C LYS A 122 1.21 -12.37 9.84
N ALA A 123 2.49 -12.07 10.01
CA ALA A 123 3.49 -13.12 10.09
C ALA A 123 3.40 -13.83 11.45
N ASP A 124 3.53 -15.15 11.38
CA ASP A 124 3.87 -16.00 12.51
C ASP A 124 5.40 -16.26 12.55
N GLU A 125 5.85 -17.00 13.53
CA GLU A 125 7.25 -17.34 13.72
C GLU A 125 7.86 -18.05 12.50
N LYS A 126 7.10 -18.94 11.85
CA LYS A 126 7.55 -19.67 10.66
C LYS A 126 7.82 -18.73 9.48
N LYS A 127 6.89 -17.81 9.20
CA LYS A 127 7.03 -16.82 8.12
C LYS A 127 8.17 -15.85 8.44
N PHE A 128 8.31 -15.42 9.69
CA PHE A 128 9.44 -14.60 10.13
C PHE A 128 10.77 -15.28 9.82
N HIS A 129 10.94 -16.55 10.20
CA HIS A 129 12.19 -17.28 9.96
C HIS A 129 12.50 -17.45 8.46
N LEU A 130 11.47 -17.68 7.62
CA LEU A 130 11.67 -17.76 6.19
C LEU A 130 12.22 -16.45 5.61
N PHE A 131 11.66 -15.30 5.99
CA PHE A 131 12.14 -14.00 5.53
C PHE A 131 13.52 -13.65 6.10
N ASN A 132 13.74 -13.87 7.39
CA ASN A 132 15.00 -13.53 8.06
C ASN A 132 16.21 -14.32 7.51
N ASN A 133 15.98 -15.53 7.01
CA ASN A 133 17.02 -16.35 6.42
C ASN A 133 17.43 -15.92 5.00
N LEU A 134 16.56 -15.20 4.25
CA LEU A 134 16.80 -14.81 2.85
C LEU A 134 18.15 -14.10 2.65
N LYS A 135 18.55 -13.28 3.61
CA LYS A 135 19.82 -12.53 3.57
C LYS A 135 21.05 -13.43 3.40
N ARG A 136 21.05 -14.58 4.04
CA ARG A 136 22.20 -15.51 4.08
C ARG A 136 22.12 -16.61 3.04
N GLN A 137 21.00 -16.69 2.31
CA GLN A 137 20.73 -17.76 1.35
C GLN A 137 21.37 -17.50 -0.01
N SER A 138 21.82 -18.56 -0.65
CA SER A 138 22.17 -18.57 -2.07
C SER A 138 20.93 -18.33 -2.95
N LYS A 139 21.12 -18.03 -4.24
CA LYS A 139 20.01 -17.84 -5.18
C LYS A 139 19.09 -19.04 -5.29
N ILE A 140 19.63 -20.26 -5.24
CA ILE A 140 18.85 -21.51 -5.28
C ILE A 140 18.00 -21.66 -4.01
N GLU A 141 18.60 -21.42 -2.84
CA GLU A 141 17.87 -21.49 -1.57
C GLU A 141 16.75 -20.46 -1.49
N ARG A 142 16.95 -19.24 -2.03
CA ARG A 142 15.89 -18.22 -2.13
C ARG A 142 14.72 -18.67 -3.00
N VAL A 143 14.96 -19.39 -4.10
CA VAL A 143 13.89 -19.98 -4.93
C VAL A 143 13.11 -21.02 -4.13
N ALA A 144 13.80 -21.92 -3.40
CA ALA A 144 13.14 -22.89 -2.54
C ALA A 144 12.32 -22.20 -1.44
N THR A 145 12.87 -21.16 -0.80
CA THR A 145 12.18 -20.35 0.22
C THR A 145 10.99 -19.63 -0.35
N LEU A 146 11.06 -19.10 -1.58
CA LEU A 146 9.88 -18.51 -2.25
C LEU A 146 8.73 -19.53 -2.36
N LEU A 147 9.01 -20.77 -2.80
CA LEU A 147 7.98 -21.80 -2.92
C LEU A 147 7.35 -22.16 -1.57
N LEU A 148 8.18 -22.25 -0.51
CA LEU A 148 7.70 -22.45 0.85
C LEU A 148 6.84 -21.27 1.33
N LEU A 149 7.28 -20.04 1.07
CA LEU A 149 6.50 -18.83 1.40
C LEU A 149 5.16 -18.81 0.65
N LEU A 150 5.14 -19.09 -0.64
CA LEU A 150 3.91 -19.13 -1.43
C LEU A 150 2.91 -20.14 -0.86
N ASN A 151 3.38 -21.32 -0.45
CA ASN A 151 2.55 -22.32 0.21
C ASN A 151 1.99 -21.79 1.54
N GLU A 152 2.81 -21.22 2.42
CA GLU A 152 2.38 -20.68 3.72
C GLU A 152 1.40 -19.51 3.55
N LEU A 153 1.68 -18.61 2.61
CA LEU A 153 0.85 -17.43 2.35
C LEU A 153 -0.51 -17.80 1.75
N THR A 154 -0.57 -18.88 0.96
CA THR A 154 -1.83 -19.39 0.39
C THR A 154 -2.81 -19.87 1.45
N HIS A 155 -2.32 -20.39 2.58
CA HIS A 155 -3.16 -20.94 3.65
C HIS A 155 -3.37 -19.99 4.83
N ALA A 156 -2.69 -18.82 4.83
CA ALA A 156 -2.80 -17.85 5.90
C ALA A 156 -4.13 -17.08 5.86
N GLU A 157 -4.59 -16.62 7.02
CA GLU A 157 -5.59 -15.56 7.10
C GLU A 157 -5.05 -14.28 6.47
N ARG A 158 -5.85 -13.63 5.65
CA ARG A 158 -5.43 -12.47 4.88
C ARG A 158 -6.54 -11.44 4.74
N GLN A 159 -6.11 -10.20 4.68
CA GLN A 159 -6.95 -9.05 4.41
C GLN A 159 -6.66 -8.53 3.01
N PRO A 160 -7.66 -8.37 2.13
CA PRO A 160 -7.45 -7.72 0.84
C PRO A 160 -7.09 -6.24 1.07
N LEU A 161 -6.14 -5.73 0.26
CA LEU A 161 -5.66 -4.35 0.35
C LEU A 161 -6.35 -3.41 -0.64
N SER A 162 -7.07 -3.96 -1.64
CA SER A 162 -7.85 -3.21 -2.63
C SER A 162 -9.17 -3.91 -2.89
N SER A 163 -10.18 -3.15 -3.27
CA SER A 163 -11.49 -3.68 -3.69
C SER A 163 -11.59 -3.88 -5.20
N PHE A 164 -10.54 -3.53 -5.94
CA PHE A 164 -10.56 -3.43 -7.39
C PHE A 164 -9.30 -4.03 -8.03
N VAL A 165 -9.49 -4.78 -9.11
CA VAL A 165 -8.38 -5.36 -9.89
C VAL A 165 -7.89 -4.36 -10.94
N TYR A 166 -6.61 -4.02 -10.86
CA TYR A 166 -5.96 -3.09 -11.79
C TYR A 166 -5.53 -3.80 -13.07
N GLN A 167 -6.27 -3.57 -14.16
CA GLN A 167 -5.98 -4.20 -15.46
C GLN A 167 -5.12 -3.36 -16.40
N LYS A 168 -4.83 -2.09 -16.06
CA LYS A 168 -4.14 -1.16 -16.95
C LYS A 168 -2.83 -0.68 -16.38
N LYS A 169 -1.78 -0.77 -17.20
CA LYS A 169 -0.51 -0.05 -16.96
C LYS A 169 -0.73 1.44 -17.17
N TYR A 170 -0.17 2.25 -16.28
CA TYR A 170 -0.02 3.68 -16.50
C TYR A 170 1.07 3.92 -17.55
N THR A 171 0.88 4.92 -18.42
CA THR A 171 2.00 5.55 -19.12
C THR A 171 2.84 6.36 -18.13
N GLU A 172 4.08 6.71 -18.49
CA GLU A 172 4.94 7.52 -17.61
C GLU A 172 4.28 8.86 -17.25
N ASP A 173 3.64 9.53 -18.21
CA ASP A 173 2.92 10.80 -17.98
C ASP A 173 1.69 10.62 -17.08
N GLU A 174 0.95 9.53 -17.25
CA GLU A 174 -0.20 9.22 -16.40
C GLU A 174 0.23 8.91 -14.95
N GLY A 175 1.32 8.16 -14.80
CA GLY A 175 1.88 7.84 -13.50
C GLY A 175 2.39 9.08 -12.77
N LYS A 176 3.15 9.95 -13.47
CA LYS A 176 3.61 11.23 -12.91
C LYS A 176 2.44 12.09 -12.45
N ARG A 177 1.45 12.29 -13.32
CA ARG A 177 0.24 13.08 -13.00
C ARG A 177 -0.48 12.54 -11.77
N MET A 178 -0.65 11.23 -11.69
CA MET A 178 -1.31 10.59 -10.55
C MET A 178 -0.49 10.72 -9.27
N ASN A 179 0.85 10.59 -9.37
CA ASN A 179 1.75 10.85 -8.26
C ASN A 179 1.62 12.29 -7.74
N ASP A 180 1.60 13.29 -8.63
CA ASP A 180 1.49 14.70 -8.26
C ASP A 180 0.15 14.97 -7.54
N VAL A 181 -0.95 14.37 -8.01
CA VAL A 181 -2.27 14.44 -7.37
C VAL A 181 -2.26 13.80 -5.98
N PHE A 182 -1.70 12.59 -5.84
CA PHE A 182 -1.64 11.92 -4.53
C PHE A 182 -0.71 12.64 -3.57
N GLN A 183 0.46 13.10 -4.05
CA GLN A 183 1.39 13.86 -3.23
C GLN A 183 0.73 15.12 -2.69
N TYR A 184 0.09 15.91 -3.57
CA TYR A 184 -0.60 17.13 -3.17
C TYR A 184 -1.71 16.85 -2.14
N ALA A 185 -2.52 15.81 -2.36
CA ALA A 185 -3.56 15.43 -1.42
C ALA A 185 -3.00 15.03 -0.05
N MET A 186 -1.91 14.25 -0.03
CA MET A 186 -1.26 13.81 1.21
C MET A 186 -0.58 14.94 1.96
N ASP A 187 0.02 15.90 1.27
CA ASP A 187 0.73 17.00 1.89
C ASP A 187 -0.22 18.11 2.39
N ASN A 188 -1.44 18.20 1.81
CA ASN A 188 -2.38 19.28 2.07
C ASN A 188 -3.76 18.81 2.55
N PHE A 189 -3.92 17.54 2.98
CA PHE A 189 -5.24 16.99 3.34
C PHE A 189 -5.96 17.76 4.46
N GLN A 190 -5.23 18.46 5.32
CA GLN A 190 -5.76 19.29 6.41
C GLN A 190 -6.41 20.57 5.88
N GLU A 191 -5.99 21.02 4.70
CA GLU A 191 -6.47 22.24 4.07
C GLU A 191 -7.77 22.03 3.29
N ASN A 192 -8.40 23.17 2.93
CA ASN A 192 -9.60 23.14 2.09
C ASN A 192 -9.21 23.00 0.61
N ILE A 193 -9.01 21.77 0.14
CA ILE A 193 -8.69 21.50 -1.26
C ILE A 193 -9.95 21.61 -2.11
N SER A 194 -9.95 22.51 -3.09
CA SER A 194 -11.03 22.64 -4.06
C SER A 194 -10.84 21.71 -5.28
N LEU A 195 -11.90 21.52 -6.04
CA LEU A 195 -11.81 20.76 -7.29
C LEU A 195 -10.99 21.50 -8.36
N ASP A 196 -10.91 22.84 -8.28
CA ASP A 196 -10.06 23.64 -9.16
C ASP A 196 -8.59 23.37 -8.88
N ASP A 197 -8.17 23.46 -7.62
CA ASP A 197 -6.80 23.26 -7.22
C ASP A 197 -6.26 21.91 -7.70
N ILE A 198 -7.01 20.84 -7.47
CA ILE A 198 -6.55 19.50 -7.82
C ILE A 198 -6.64 19.21 -9.32
N ALA A 199 -7.56 19.83 -10.04
CA ALA A 199 -7.64 19.72 -11.50
C ALA A 199 -6.45 20.45 -12.16
N ASP A 200 -6.04 21.59 -11.62
CA ASP A 200 -4.85 22.34 -12.07
C ASP A 200 -3.56 21.54 -11.84
N ILE A 201 -3.40 20.91 -10.68
CA ILE A 201 -2.29 19.97 -10.40
C ILE A 201 -2.23 18.85 -11.44
N ALA A 202 -3.38 18.34 -11.85
CA ALA A 202 -3.49 17.29 -12.87
C ALA A 202 -3.34 17.82 -14.31
N PHE A 203 -3.24 19.13 -14.53
CA PHE A 203 -3.29 19.78 -15.85
C PHE A 203 -4.54 19.38 -16.65
N MET A 204 -5.70 19.37 -16.00
CA MET A 204 -6.99 18.96 -16.57
C MET A 204 -8.10 19.93 -16.25
N SER A 205 -9.17 19.95 -17.08
CA SER A 205 -10.44 20.55 -16.63
C SER A 205 -11.08 19.71 -15.52
N LYS A 206 -11.88 20.32 -14.63
CA LYS A 206 -12.59 19.64 -13.53
C LYS A 206 -13.30 18.36 -13.98
N ASN A 207 -14.06 18.45 -15.08
CA ASN A 207 -14.83 17.31 -15.58
C ASN A 207 -13.92 16.18 -16.10
N ALA A 208 -12.79 16.53 -16.75
CA ALA A 208 -11.81 15.56 -17.21
C ALA A 208 -11.11 14.89 -16.01
N PHE A 209 -10.71 15.68 -15.02
CA PHE A 209 -10.10 15.18 -13.78
C PHE A 209 -11.01 14.22 -13.02
N CYS A 210 -12.28 14.59 -12.79
CA CYS A 210 -13.23 13.71 -12.09
C CYS A 210 -13.36 12.35 -12.77
N ARG A 211 -13.48 12.31 -14.10
CA ARG A 211 -13.55 11.06 -14.85
C ARG A 211 -12.22 10.29 -14.81
N TYR A 212 -11.10 11.01 -14.96
CA TYR A 212 -9.76 10.44 -14.92
C TYR A 212 -9.49 9.79 -13.58
N PHE A 213 -9.67 10.52 -12.47
CA PHE A 213 -9.42 10.03 -11.13
C PHE A 213 -10.31 8.83 -10.79
N LYS A 214 -11.63 8.95 -11.04
CA LYS A 214 -12.58 7.84 -10.79
C LYS A 214 -12.24 6.58 -11.59
N LYS A 215 -11.80 6.73 -12.85
CA LYS A 215 -11.39 5.60 -13.68
C LYS A 215 -10.13 4.89 -13.16
N ARG A 216 -9.26 5.63 -12.45
CA ARG A 216 -7.96 5.15 -11.96
C ARG A 216 -8.00 4.62 -10.53
N THR A 217 -8.93 5.12 -9.71
CA THR A 217 -9.00 4.82 -8.29
C THR A 217 -10.34 4.21 -7.86
N ASN A 218 -11.27 3.99 -8.81
CA ASN A 218 -12.64 3.52 -8.55
C ASN A 218 -13.45 4.40 -7.57
N LYS A 219 -12.94 5.57 -7.18
CA LYS A 219 -13.60 6.51 -6.26
C LYS A 219 -13.43 7.96 -6.72
N THR A 220 -14.21 8.87 -6.16
CA THR A 220 -14.00 10.31 -6.39
C THR A 220 -12.80 10.80 -5.60
N PHE A 221 -12.19 11.92 -6.03
CA PHE A 221 -11.09 12.55 -5.29
C PHE A 221 -11.47 12.90 -3.84
N PHE A 222 -12.68 13.43 -3.63
CA PHE A 222 -13.13 13.79 -2.27
C PHE A 222 -13.40 12.57 -1.39
N GLN A 223 -13.81 11.43 -1.94
CA GLN A 223 -13.87 10.18 -1.18
C GLN A 223 -12.48 9.75 -0.73
N PHE A 224 -11.49 9.80 -1.62
CA PHE A 224 -10.09 9.52 -1.31
C PHE A 224 -9.53 10.50 -0.25
N LEU A 225 -9.78 11.81 -0.39
CA LEU A 225 -9.36 12.81 0.58
C LEU A 225 -9.95 12.55 1.97
N ILE A 226 -11.23 12.17 2.04
CA ILE A 226 -11.87 11.80 3.30
C ILE A 226 -11.21 10.57 3.92
N GLU A 227 -10.84 9.58 3.14
CA GLU A 227 -10.11 8.41 3.65
C GLU A 227 -8.76 8.80 4.26
N ILE A 228 -7.97 9.65 3.58
CA ILE A 228 -6.70 10.17 4.13
C ILE A 228 -6.96 10.84 5.49
N ARG A 229 -7.95 11.70 5.58
CA ARG A 229 -8.31 12.43 6.81
C ARG A 229 -8.70 11.49 7.94
N ILE A 230 -9.47 10.46 7.64
CA ILE A 230 -9.91 9.46 8.64
C ILE A 230 -8.74 8.57 9.09
N GLU A 231 -7.85 8.16 8.18
CA GLU A 231 -6.65 7.41 8.57
C GLU A 231 -5.73 8.26 9.48
N HIS A 232 -5.58 9.55 9.18
CA HIS A 232 -4.84 10.44 10.06
C HIS A 232 -5.53 10.60 11.43
N ALA A 233 -6.87 10.70 11.46
CA ALA A 233 -7.61 10.73 12.71
C ALA A 233 -7.43 9.46 13.55
N CYS A 234 -7.36 8.28 12.93
CA CYS A 234 -7.06 7.04 13.64
C CYS A 234 -5.69 7.09 14.34
N LYS A 235 -4.67 7.65 13.66
CA LYS A 235 -3.33 7.84 14.26
C LYS A 235 -3.37 8.79 15.46
N LEU A 236 -4.06 9.93 15.35
CA LEU A 236 -4.19 10.88 16.46
C LEU A 236 -4.99 10.28 17.62
N LEU A 237 -6.05 9.52 17.35
CA LEU A 237 -6.85 8.84 18.37
C LEU A 237 -6.02 7.80 19.15
N TYR A 238 -5.05 7.18 18.51
CA TYR A 238 -4.14 6.21 19.12
C TYR A 238 -2.99 6.86 19.90
N LYS A 239 -2.40 7.94 19.33
CA LYS A 239 -1.19 8.57 19.89
C LYS A 239 -1.48 9.59 20.99
N ASP A 240 -2.60 10.28 20.93
CA ASP A 240 -2.87 11.46 21.78
C ASP A 240 -4.26 11.36 22.43
N HIS A 241 -4.25 10.85 23.67
CA HIS A 241 -5.47 10.68 24.46
C HIS A 241 -6.02 12.00 25.02
N ASP A 242 -5.20 13.07 25.08
CA ASP A 242 -5.59 14.38 25.64
C ASP A 242 -6.38 15.21 24.62
N LEU A 243 -6.21 14.96 23.32
CA LEU A 243 -6.93 15.69 22.29
C LEU A 243 -8.43 15.35 22.30
N SER A 244 -9.28 16.36 22.31
CA SER A 244 -10.71 16.16 22.15
C SER A 244 -11.05 15.65 20.74
N ILE A 245 -12.17 14.94 20.59
CA ILE A 245 -12.66 14.49 19.28
C ILE A 245 -12.87 15.69 18.33
N SER A 246 -13.28 16.83 18.86
CA SER A 246 -13.42 18.06 18.08
C SER A 246 -12.08 18.57 17.56
N ALA A 247 -11.06 18.61 18.40
CA ALA A 247 -9.71 19.04 17.99
C ALA A 247 -9.13 18.10 16.93
N ILE A 248 -9.28 16.78 17.09
CA ILE A 248 -8.86 15.81 16.09
C ILE A 248 -9.59 16.04 14.76
N SER A 249 -10.90 16.29 14.80
CA SER A 249 -11.68 16.59 13.59
C SER A 249 -11.11 17.80 12.83
N GLU A 250 -10.78 18.87 13.54
CA GLU A 250 -10.18 20.10 12.97
C GLU A 250 -8.78 19.84 12.41
N LEU A 251 -7.92 19.17 13.17
CA LEU A 251 -6.56 18.80 12.73
C LEU A 251 -6.55 17.89 11.50
N CYS A 252 -7.64 17.15 11.28
CA CYS A 252 -7.83 16.33 10.09
C CYS A 252 -8.50 17.08 8.93
N GLY A 253 -8.74 18.39 9.02
CA GLY A 253 -9.30 19.22 7.97
C GLY A 253 -10.81 19.10 7.79
N PHE A 254 -11.55 18.61 8.81
CA PHE A 254 -13.00 18.63 8.79
C PHE A 254 -13.54 19.94 9.37
N GLN A 255 -14.32 20.65 8.59
CA GLN A 255 -14.96 21.89 9.03
C GLN A 255 -16.17 21.66 9.94
N ASN A 256 -16.66 20.44 10.05
CA ASN A 256 -17.87 20.09 10.80
C ASN A 256 -17.71 18.71 11.47
N ILE A 257 -17.77 18.70 12.80
CA ILE A 257 -17.62 17.51 13.61
C ILE A 257 -18.71 16.45 13.34
N ALA A 258 -19.93 16.86 12.99
CA ALA A 258 -21.00 15.91 12.66
C ALA A 258 -20.68 15.16 11.35
N ASN A 259 -20.12 15.85 10.35
CA ASN A 259 -19.65 15.22 9.12
C ASN A 259 -18.46 14.28 9.41
N PHE A 260 -17.50 14.69 10.25
CA PHE A 260 -16.39 13.85 10.70
C PHE A 260 -16.91 12.55 11.33
N ASN A 261 -17.74 12.64 12.38
CA ASN A 261 -18.28 11.48 13.09
C ASN A 261 -19.02 10.52 12.15
N ARG A 262 -19.83 11.07 11.22
CA ARG A 262 -20.56 10.28 10.23
C ARG A 262 -19.60 9.55 9.30
N LYS A 263 -18.58 10.25 8.75
CA LYS A 263 -17.58 9.67 7.83
C LYS A 263 -16.66 8.68 8.51
N PHE A 264 -16.27 8.96 9.74
CA PHE A 264 -15.48 8.03 10.55
C PHE A 264 -16.24 6.71 10.76
N LYS A 265 -17.51 6.80 11.22
CA LYS A 265 -18.35 5.61 11.43
C LYS A 265 -18.63 4.86 10.11
N GLU A 266 -18.82 5.58 9.00
CA GLU A 266 -19.01 4.99 7.66
C GLU A 266 -17.79 4.14 7.24
N LEU A 267 -16.56 4.61 7.50
CA LEU A 267 -15.32 3.97 7.07
C LEU A 267 -14.78 2.94 8.09
N LYS A 268 -14.95 3.18 9.39
CA LYS A 268 -14.38 2.32 10.45
C LYS A 268 -15.41 1.42 11.16
N GLY A 269 -16.69 1.60 10.85
CA GLY A 269 -17.79 0.81 11.44
C GLY A 269 -18.19 1.26 12.85
N ILE A 270 -17.34 1.99 13.57
CA ILE A 270 -17.54 2.46 14.95
C ILE A 270 -17.28 3.97 15.03
N THR A 271 -17.71 4.59 16.14
CA THR A 271 -17.49 6.03 16.35
C THR A 271 -16.03 6.32 16.74
N PRO A 272 -15.53 7.58 16.56
CA PRO A 272 -14.18 7.95 17.01
C PRO A 272 -13.94 7.69 18.50
N THR A 273 -14.93 7.94 19.34
CA THR A 273 -14.85 7.66 20.79
C THR A 273 -14.70 6.18 21.08
N GLN A 274 -15.50 5.33 20.42
CA GLN A 274 -15.39 3.88 20.54
C GLN A 274 -14.05 3.36 20.00
N TYR A 275 -13.54 3.94 18.92
CA TYR A 275 -12.25 3.58 18.37
C TYR A 275 -11.12 3.85 19.38
N ARG A 276 -11.10 5.04 20.00
CA ARG A 276 -10.13 5.39 21.04
C ARG A 276 -10.16 4.39 22.21
N GLN A 277 -11.35 4.00 22.67
CA GLN A 277 -11.51 3.05 23.78
C GLN A 277 -11.02 1.62 23.46
N GLN A 278 -10.89 1.25 22.21
CA GLN A 278 -10.34 -0.06 21.80
C GLN A 278 -8.82 -0.06 21.70
N THR A 279 -8.21 1.13 21.73
CA THR A 279 -6.77 1.32 21.64
C THR A 279 -6.12 1.61 23.00
N ASP A 280 -6.93 1.80 24.05
CA ASP A 280 -6.53 1.82 25.46
C ASP A 280 -6.40 0.39 26.01
#